data_43078df1a6c7a4ee413ba3e386db6580
#
_entry.id   43078df1a6c7a4ee413ba3e386db6580
#
_cell.length_a   1.000
_cell.length_b   1.000
_cell.length_c   1.000
_cell.angle_alpha   90.00
_cell.angle_beta   90.00
_cell.angle_gamma   90.00
#
_symmetry.space_group_name_H-M   'P 1'
#
loop_
_entity.id
_entity.type
_entity.pdbx_description
1 polymer ?
#
loop_
_entity_poly.entity_id
_entity_poly.type
_entity_poly.pdbx_seq_one_letter_code
_entity_poly.pdbx_strand_id
1 'polypeptide(L)'
;PIPMGPNLLALPLPSSTVSEGAAQGYRRLTANYADVNVLHDALTGQRFQSFVFDSLPGAQEWQRNMAWMVATALSAGKAAVAELPTMREVEDLMHMLRNYGLKPFAPAPTGGWMGDVAVLNAETMPAADRYRTYLAVALGQVKVVIGTRAVMYAPVEGPALFAILEDAAYQNMDGMMPYPQARGVMRCAPSPMAACSWPWPMRALRKVSGKTPVQVRWKSR
;
A
#
# COMPACT_ATOMS: atom_id res chain seq x y z
N PRO A 1 -24.44 -18.95 5.21
CA PRO A 1 -23.27 -19.50 4.58
C PRO A 1 -23.09 -18.80 3.23
N ILE A 2 -22.06 -17.99 3.11
CA ILE A 2 -21.66 -17.38 1.85
C ILE A 2 -20.96 -18.50 1.09
N PRO A 3 -21.40 -18.86 -0.13
CA PRO A 3 -20.67 -19.84 -0.91
C PRO A 3 -19.30 -19.28 -1.22
N MET A 4 -18.28 -19.83 -0.60
CA MET A 4 -16.92 -19.65 -1.07
C MET A 4 -16.79 -20.43 -2.36
N GLY A 5 -16.81 -19.71 -3.49
CA GLY A 5 -16.57 -20.31 -4.80
C GLY A 5 -15.17 -20.95 -4.84
N PRO A 6 -15.04 -22.13 -5.44
CA PRO A 6 -13.74 -22.74 -5.64
C PRO A 6 -13.00 -21.95 -6.72
N ASN A 7 -11.82 -21.49 -6.42
CA ASN A 7 -10.83 -20.81 -7.25
C ASN A 7 -10.47 -19.39 -6.77
N LEU A 8 -10.05 -19.32 -5.54
CA LEU A 8 -9.14 -18.26 -5.08
C LEU A 8 -7.71 -18.68 -5.45
N LEU A 9 -7.44 -18.84 -6.74
CA LEU A 9 -6.09 -18.98 -7.25
C LEU A 9 -5.39 -17.65 -7.01
N ALA A 10 -4.26 -17.71 -6.31
CA ALA A 10 -3.35 -16.59 -6.20
C ALA A 10 -3.12 -16.03 -7.61
N LEU A 11 -3.54 -14.78 -7.84
CA LEU A 11 -3.31 -14.10 -9.10
C LEU A 11 -1.80 -14.13 -9.37
N PRO A 12 -1.38 -14.41 -10.60
CA PRO A 12 0.03 -14.40 -10.95
C PRO A 12 0.63 -13.05 -10.58
N LEU A 13 1.81 -13.09 -9.99
CA LEU A 13 2.64 -11.93 -9.67
C LEU A 13 2.83 -11.00 -10.88
N PRO A 14 3.21 -9.75 -10.67
CA PRO A 14 3.00 -8.62 -11.57
C PRO A 14 3.33 -8.93 -13.02
N SER A 15 2.45 -8.45 -13.89
CA SER A 15 2.63 -8.50 -15.34
C SER A 15 3.98 -7.89 -15.74
N SER A 16 4.53 -8.30 -16.88
CA SER A 16 5.72 -7.68 -17.48
C SER A 16 5.65 -6.15 -17.50
N THR A 17 4.45 -5.61 -17.68
CA THR A 17 4.16 -4.16 -17.67
C THR A 17 4.55 -3.48 -16.35
N VAL A 18 4.33 -4.10 -15.19
CA VAL A 18 4.72 -3.54 -13.89
C VAL A 18 6.24 -3.50 -13.77
N SER A 19 6.92 -4.57 -14.15
CA SER A 19 8.37 -4.66 -14.08
C SER A 19 9.07 -3.71 -15.06
N GLU A 20 8.56 -3.57 -16.26
CA GLU A 20 9.04 -2.60 -17.25
C GLU A 20 8.83 -1.17 -16.80
N GLY A 21 7.64 -0.86 -16.26
CA GLY A 21 7.33 0.43 -15.68
C GLY A 21 8.24 0.77 -14.50
N ALA A 22 8.52 -0.19 -13.62
CA ALA A 22 9.45 -0.03 -12.50
C ALA A 22 10.87 0.30 -13.01
N ALA A 23 11.37 -0.40 -14.04
CA ALA A 23 12.67 -0.13 -14.63
C ALA A 23 12.74 1.24 -15.32
N GLN A 24 11.67 1.66 -16.01
CA GLN A 24 11.60 2.98 -16.62
C GLN A 24 11.57 4.09 -15.58
N GLY A 25 10.77 3.91 -14.54
CA GLY A 25 10.68 4.86 -13.42
C GLY A 25 12.00 5.00 -12.68
N TYR A 26 12.74 3.91 -12.50
CA TYR A 26 14.08 3.93 -11.90
C TYR A 26 15.05 4.80 -12.70
N ARG A 27 15.11 4.62 -14.02
CA ARG A 27 15.95 5.46 -14.91
C ARG A 27 15.60 6.93 -14.83
N ARG A 28 14.31 7.26 -14.77
CA ARG A 28 13.85 8.64 -14.61
C ARG A 28 14.27 9.24 -13.27
N LEU A 29 14.14 8.49 -12.20
CA LEU A 29 14.47 8.96 -10.86
C LEU A 29 15.97 9.14 -10.67
N THR A 30 16.79 8.22 -11.15
CA THR A 30 18.25 8.34 -11.05
C THR A 30 18.80 9.55 -11.79
N ALA A 31 18.09 10.06 -12.79
CA ALA A 31 18.46 11.30 -13.49
C ALA A 31 18.12 12.57 -12.69
N ASN A 32 17.15 12.51 -11.76
CA ASN A 32 16.59 13.70 -11.11
C ASN A 32 16.82 13.75 -9.59
N TYR A 33 17.10 12.63 -8.95
CA TYR A 33 17.23 12.54 -7.50
C TYR A 33 18.54 11.87 -7.11
N ALA A 34 19.18 12.40 -6.08
CA ALA A 34 20.28 11.70 -5.41
C ALA A 34 19.73 10.52 -4.60
N ASP A 35 20.59 9.54 -4.31
CA ASP A 35 20.34 8.41 -3.41
C ASP A 35 19.17 7.48 -3.79
N VAL A 36 18.66 7.56 -5.02
CA VAL A 36 17.59 6.67 -5.52
C VAL A 36 18.03 5.21 -5.45
N ASN A 37 19.31 4.93 -5.62
CA ASN A 37 19.86 3.57 -5.51
C ASN A 37 19.62 3.01 -4.11
N VAL A 38 19.83 3.81 -3.06
CA VAL A 38 19.61 3.39 -1.67
C VAL A 38 18.14 3.09 -1.42
N LEU A 39 17.24 3.92 -1.96
CA LEU A 39 15.81 3.68 -1.88
C LEU A 39 15.39 2.43 -2.67
N HIS A 40 15.93 2.24 -3.87
CA HIS A 40 15.66 1.06 -4.68
C HIS A 40 16.12 -0.22 -3.99
N ASP A 41 17.33 -0.23 -3.43
CA ASP A 41 17.87 -1.36 -2.67
C ASP A 41 17.03 -1.66 -1.42
N ALA A 42 16.49 -0.65 -0.77
CA ALA A 42 15.57 -0.83 0.34
C ALA A 42 14.22 -1.41 -0.10
N LEU A 43 13.69 -0.95 -1.24
CA LEU A 43 12.43 -1.48 -1.80
C LEU A 43 12.56 -2.93 -2.22
N THR A 44 13.70 -3.33 -2.77
CA THR A 44 13.96 -4.71 -3.22
C THR A 44 14.54 -5.60 -2.13
N GLY A 45 15.25 -5.04 -1.17
CA GLY A 45 15.92 -5.74 -0.08
C GLY A 45 14.95 -6.27 0.98
N GLN A 46 15.50 -6.96 1.99
CA GLN A 46 14.73 -7.63 3.05
C GLN A 46 14.82 -6.92 4.41
N ARG A 47 15.52 -5.78 4.49
CA ARG A 47 15.71 -5.05 5.74
C ARG A 47 14.74 -3.89 5.86
N PHE A 48 14.28 -3.62 7.07
CA PHE A 48 13.51 -2.42 7.35
C PHE A 48 14.38 -1.17 7.18
N GLN A 49 13.88 -0.23 6.40
CA GLN A 49 14.47 1.10 6.28
C GLN A 49 13.34 2.14 6.23
N SER A 50 13.61 3.31 6.77
CA SER A 50 12.66 4.42 6.77
C SER A 50 13.28 5.60 6.03
N PHE A 51 12.54 6.14 5.08
CA PHE A 51 12.95 7.27 4.25
C PHE A 51 11.98 8.44 4.41
N VAL A 52 12.50 9.63 4.22
CA VAL A 52 11.72 10.83 3.91
C VAL A 52 12.05 11.17 2.47
N PHE A 53 11.04 11.25 1.63
CA PHE A 53 11.20 11.55 0.21
C PHE A 53 10.58 12.90 -0.10
N ASP A 54 11.41 13.85 -0.52
CA ASP A 54 10.97 15.15 -1.00
C ASP A 54 10.77 15.11 -2.51
N SER A 55 9.53 15.22 -2.97
CA SER A 55 9.22 15.28 -4.40
C SER A 55 9.64 16.62 -4.98
N LEU A 56 10.25 16.60 -6.15
CA LEU A 56 10.49 17.82 -6.91
C LEU A 56 9.16 18.49 -7.28
N PRO A 57 9.13 19.83 -7.38
CA PRO A 57 7.95 20.52 -7.85
C PRO A 57 7.66 20.15 -9.29
N GLY A 58 6.40 19.84 -9.59
CA GLY A 58 5.98 19.48 -10.93
C GLY A 58 4.62 18.80 -10.94
N ALA A 59 3.92 18.91 -12.07
CA ALA A 59 2.65 18.25 -12.25
C ALA A 59 2.82 16.71 -12.17
N GLN A 60 2.05 16.07 -11.33
CA GLN A 60 2.02 14.61 -11.14
C GLN A 60 3.36 13.98 -10.68
N GLU A 61 4.29 14.77 -10.14
CA GLU A 61 5.61 14.24 -9.80
C GLU A 61 5.56 13.29 -8.61
N TRP A 62 4.83 13.62 -7.55
CA TRP A 62 4.67 12.74 -6.40
C TRP A 62 3.91 11.45 -6.77
N GLN A 63 2.88 11.56 -7.65
CA GLN A 63 2.11 10.40 -8.12
C GLN A 63 2.99 9.41 -8.88
N ARG A 64 3.82 9.94 -9.81
CA ARG A 64 4.77 9.11 -10.57
C ARG A 64 5.79 8.42 -9.67
N ASN A 65 6.30 9.15 -8.69
CA ASN A 65 7.30 8.63 -7.77
C ASN A 65 6.68 7.55 -6.85
N MET A 66 5.48 7.80 -6.31
CA MET A 66 4.78 6.82 -5.48
C MET A 66 4.37 5.58 -6.29
N ALA A 67 3.84 5.76 -7.49
CA ALA A 67 3.50 4.64 -8.37
C ALA A 67 4.74 3.79 -8.72
N TRP A 68 5.89 4.43 -8.95
CA TRP A 68 7.15 3.71 -9.15
C TRP A 68 7.55 2.89 -7.91
N MET A 69 7.44 3.45 -6.72
CA MET A 69 7.76 2.73 -5.47
C MET A 69 6.85 1.51 -5.29
N VAL A 70 5.55 1.68 -5.55
CA VAL A 70 4.57 0.58 -5.53
C VAL A 70 4.95 -0.51 -6.54
N ALA A 71 5.23 -0.13 -7.80
CA ALA A 71 5.60 -1.07 -8.83
C ALA A 71 6.91 -1.82 -8.50
N THR A 72 7.91 -1.11 -7.96
CA THR A 72 9.18 -1.71 -7.55
C THR A 72 8.99 -2.69 -6.39
N ALA A 73 8.19 -2.33 -5.38
CA ALA A 73 7.87 -3.22 -4.27
C ALA A 73 7.14 -4.48 -4.74
N LEU A 74 6.16 -4.34 -5.64
CA LEU A 74 5.46 -5.48 -6.24
C LEU A 74 6.39 -6.39 -7.05
N SER A 75 7.27 -5.80 -7.85
CA SER A 75 8.27 -6.55 -8.63
C SER A 75 9.22 -7.34 -7.73
N ALA A 76 9.46 -6.87 -6.52
CA ALA A 76 10.22 -7.57 -5.48
C ALA A 76 9.38 -8.57 -4.66
N GLY A 77 8.12 -8.81 -5.05
CA GLY A 77 7.21 -9.73 -4.37
C GLY A 77 6.60 -9.19 -3.06
N LYS A 78 6.76 -7.89 -2.78
CA LYS A 78 6.23 -7.25 -1.57
C LYS A 78 4.82 -6.72 -1.79
N ALA A 79 4.08 -6.57 -0.71
CA ALA A 79 2.85 -5.77 -0.72
C ALA A 79 3.18 -4.26 -0.67
N ALA A 80 2.20 -3.43 -1.02
CA ALA A 80 2.32 -1.98 -0.91
C ALA A 80 1.06 -1.38 -0.29
N VAL A 81 1.26 -0.52 0.69
CA VAL A 81 0.20 0.22 1.38
C VAL A 81 0.50 1.70 1.26
N ALA A 82 -0.41 2.46 0.66
CA ALA A 82 -0.24 3.91 0.52
C ALA A 82 -1.41 4.65 1.18
N GLU A 83 -1.07 5.47 2.17
CA GLU A 83 -1.99 6.38 2.82
C GLU A 83 -1.87 7.77 2.21
N LEU A 84 -3.03 8.34 1.89
CA LEU A 84 -3.15 9.64 1.25
C LEU A 84 -4.13 10.52 2.03
N PRO A 85 -3.94 11.85 2.04
CA PRO A 85 -4.74 12.76 2.85
C PRO A 85 -6.22 12.79 2.48
N THR A 86 -6.52 12.77 1.19
CA THR A 86 -7.90 12.86 0.70
C THR A 86 -8.17 11.88 -0.45
N MET A 87 -9.44 11.69 -0.80
CA MET A 87 -9.84 10.82 -1.91
C MET A 87 -9.38 11.34 -3.27
N ARG A 88 -9.12 12.62 -3.40
CA ARG A 88 -8.57 13.19 -4.64
C ARG A 88 -7.19 12.63 -4.93
N GLU A 89 -6.30 12.63 -3.95
CA GLU A 89 -4.96 12.05 -4.09
C GLU A 89 -5.03 10.53 -4.32
N VAL A 90 -6.02 9.84 -3.73
CA VAL A 90 -6.25 8.42 -3.98
C VAL A 90 -6.62 8.17 -5.44
N GLU A 91 -7.51 8.98 -6.00
CA GLU A 91 -7.91 8.89 -7.41
C GLU A 91 -6.74 9.22 -8.35
N ASP A 92 -5.97 10.27 -8.04
CA ASP A 92 -4.78 10.67 -8.78
C ASP A 92 -3.73 9.54 -8.80
N LEU A 93 -3.46 8.93 -7.66
CA LEU A 93 -2.54 7.80 -7.58
C LEU A 93 -3.09 6.58 -8.33
N MET A 94 -4.39 6.28 -8.19
CA MET A 94 -5.03 5.17 -8.91
C MET A 94 -4.93 5.37 -10.43
N HIS A 95 -5.12 6.61 -10.90
CA HIS A 95 -4.94 6.94 -12.31
C HIS A 95 -3.51 6.64 -12.78
N MET A 96 -2.52 6.99 -11.97
CA MET A 96 -1.11 6.71 -12.28
C MET A 96 -0.81 5.21 -12.26
N LEU A 97 -1.35 4.45 -11.30
CA LEU A 97 -1.17 3.01 -11.20
C LEU A 97 -1.77 2.25 -12.40
N ARG A 98 -2.82 2.77 -13.01
CA ARG A 98 -3.36 2.21 -14.27
C ARG A 98 -2.36 2.25 -15.42
N ASN A 99 -1.48 3.23 -15.46
CA ASN A 99 -0.40 3.29 -16.46
C ASN A 99 0.63 2.16 -16.29
N TYR A 100 0.69 1.57 -15.09
CA TYR A 100 1.47 0.36 -14.81
C TYR A 100 0.68 -0.93 -15.03
N GLY A 101 -0.54 -0.85 -15.60
CA GLY A 101 -1.41 -1.99 -15.83
C GLY A 101 -2.19 -2.48 -14.61
N LEU A 102 -2.09 -1.78 -13.47
CA LEU A 102 -2.78 -2.13 -12.23
C LEU A 102 -4.24 -1.65 -12.27
N LYS A 103 -5.17 -2.55 -11.96
CA LYS A 103 -6.61 -2.26 -11.99
C LYS A 103 -7.19 -2.17 -10.58
N PRO A 104 -8.20 -1.31 -10.34
CA PRO A 104 -8.87 -1.28 -9.05
C PRO A 104 -9.60 -2.61 -8.80
N PHE A 105 -9.57 -3.09 -7.58
CA PHE A 105 -10.31 -4.26 -7.13
C PHE A 105 -11.80 -3.91 -7.03
N ALA A 106 -12.59 -4.42 -7.95
CA ALA A 106 -13.99 -4.06 -8.14
C ALA A 106 -14.82 -5.26 -8.64
N PRO A 107 -16.15 -5.18 -8.55
CA PRO A 107 -17.04 -6.18 -9.13
C PRO A 107 -16.79 -6.37 -10.64
N ALA A 108 -16.66 -7.60 -11.08
CA ALA A 108 -16.45 -7.95 -12.47
C ALA A 108 -17.78 -8.21 -13.18
N PRO A 109 -17.92 -7.90 -14.49
CA PRO A 109 -19.13 -8.17 -15.26
C PRO A 109 -19.50 -9.66 -15.32
N THR A 110 -18.51 -10.53 -15.19
CA THR A 110 -18.68 -12.00 -15.19
C THR A 110 -19.05 -12.58 -13.82
N GLY A 111 -19.27 -11.72 -12.85
CA GLY A 111 -19.48 -12.09 -11.45
C GLY A 111 -18.17 -12.22 -10.67
N GLY A 112 -18.26 -12.00 -9.37
CA GLY A 112 -17.08 -11.95 -8.48
C GLY A 112 -16.40 -10.59 -8.45
N TRP A 113 -15.19 -10.56 -7.91
CA TRP A 113 -14.37 -9.35 -7.77
C TRP A 113 -13.00 -9.60 -8.40
N MET A 114 -12.51 -8.63 -9.13
CA MET A 114 -11.22 -8.68 -9.82
C MET A 114 -10.47 -7.36 -9.69
N GLY A 115 -9.13 -7.44 -9.73
CA GLY A 115 -8.24 -6.29 -9.72
C GLY A 115 -7.06 -6.47 -8.79
N ASP A 116 -6.14 -5.53 -8.85
CA ASP A 116 -4.81 -5.59 -8.21
C ASP A 116 -4.68 -4.61 -7.05
N VAL A 117 -5.51 -3.57 -7.03
CA VAL A 117 -5.42 -2.43 -6.11
C VAL A 117 -6.70 -2.32 -5.30
N ALA A 118 -6.62 -2.55 -4.01
CA ALA A 118 -7.69 -2.30 -3.05
C ALA A 118 -7.73 -0.80 -2.72
N VAL A 119 -8.85 -0.16 -3.00
CA VAL A 119 -9.12 1.22 -2.56
C VAL A 119 -9.97 1.15 -1.30
N LEU A 120 -9.42 1.56 -0.16
CA LEU A 120 -10.12 1.59 1.12
C LEU A 120 -10.60 3.01 1.43
N ASN A 121 -11.91 3.19 1.35
CA ASN A 121 -12.58 4.40 1.78
C ASN A 121 -13.69 4.06 2.78
N ALA A 122 -13.52 4.54 4.01
CA ALA A 122 -14.49 4.28 5.08
C ALA A 122 -15.79 5.08 4.92
N GLU A 123 -15.76 6.19 4.19
CA GLU A 123 -16.86 7.15 4.11
C GLU A 123 -17.89 6.80 3.03
N THR A 124 -17.41 6.38 1.85
CA THR A 124 -18.29 6.20 0.68
C THR A 124 -18.49 4.74 0.27
N MET A 125 -17.63 3.82 0.74
CA MET A 125 -17.73 2.41 0.38
C MET A 125 -18.79 1.68 1.23
N PRO A 126 -19.73 0.95 0.61
CA PRO A 126 -20.67 0.09 1.34
C PRO A 126 -19.95 -0.90 2.26
N ALA A 127 -20.52 -1.17 3.43
CA ALA A 127 -19.89 -2.03 4.44
C ALA A 127 -19.55 -3.43 3.91
N ALA A 128 -20.42 -4.01 3.09
CA ALA A 128 -20.20 -5.32 2.48
C ALA A 128 -18.99 -5.33 1.53
N ASP A 129 -18.83 -4.30 0.73
CA ASP A 129 -17.74 -4.18 -0.24
C ASP A 129 -16.42 -3.88 0.47
N ARG A 130 -16.45 -3.05 1.51
CA ARG A 130 -15.31 -2.79 2.39
C ARG A 130 -14.83 -4.09 3.05
N TYR A 131 -15.75 -4.89 3.57
CA TYR A 131 -15.42 -6.17 4.18
C TYR A 131 -14.81 -7.16 3.18
N ARG A 132 -15.36 -7.26 1.98
CA ARG A 132 -14.80 -8.10 0.90
C ARG A 132 -13.40 -7.66 0.50
N THR A 133 -13.21 -6.35 0.33
CA THR A 133 -11.90 -5.77 0.00
C THR A 133 -10.89 -6.07 1.11
N TYR A 134 -11.29 -5.90 2.37
CA TYR A 134 -10.46 -6.21 3.52
C TYR A 134 -10.06 -7.70 3.57
N LEU A 135 -11.00 -8.61 3.31
CA LEU A 135 -10.72 -10.04 3.24
C LEU A 135 -9.78 -10.39 2.08
N ALA A 136 -9.95 -9.78 0.91
CA ALA A 136 -9.08 -10.01 -0.23
C ALA A 136 -7.62 -9.60 0.07
N VAL A 137 -7.43 -8.53 0.83
CA VAL A 137 -6.11 -8.10 1.31
C VAL A 137 -5.57 -9.08 2.35
N ALA A 138 -6.37 -9.46 3.35
CA ALA A 138 -5.97 -10.39 4.41
C ALA A 138 -5.60 -11.79 3.88
N LEU A 139 -6.23 -12.22 2.79
CA LEU A 139 -5.93 -13.48 2.12
C LEU A 139 -4.78 -13.37 1.10
N GLY A 140 -4.15 -12.20 0.98
CA GLY A 140 -3.03 -11.97 0.07
C GLY A 140 -3.39 -11.96 -1.42
N GLN A 141 -4.69 -11.91 -1.75
CA GLN A 141 -5.17 -11.85 -3.14
C GLN A 141 -4.89 -10.50 -3.78
N VAL A 142 -4.99 -9.43 -2.99
CA VAL A 142 -4.67 -8.06 -3.39
C VAL A 142 -3.49 -7.61 -2.56
N LYS A 143 -2.42 -7.21 -3.25
CA LYS A 143 -1.15 -6.82 -2.60
C LYS A 143 -0.95 -5.29 -2.53
N VAL A 144 -1.74 -4.52 -3.26
CA VAL A 144 -1.68 -3.06 -3.23
C VAL A 144 -2.93 -2.53 -2.55
N VAL A 145 -2.72 -1.72 -1.52
CA VAL A 145 -3.81 -1.07 -0.78
C VAL A 145 -3.56 0.44 -0.77
N ILE A 146 -4.51 1.20 -1.27
CA ILE A 146 -4.44 2.66 -1.25
C ILE A 146 -5.72 3.22 -0.62
N GLY A 147 -5.64 4.38 -0.03
CA GLY A 147 -6.81 5.03 0.55
C GLY A 147 -6.43 6.10 1.57
N THR A 148 -7.44 6.56 2.30
CA THR A 148 -7.27 7.51 3.40
C THR A 148 -6.96 6.77 4.71
N ARG A 149 -7.21 7.35 5.85
CA ARG A 149 -6.89 6.83 7.20
C ARG A 149 -7.17 5.34 7.42
N ALA A 150 -8.21 4.80 6.81
CA ALA A 150 -8.59 3.39 6.98
C ALA A 150 -7.49 2.41 6.53
N VAL A 151 -6.62 2.84 5.63
CA VAL A 151 -5.53 2.05 5.07
C VAL A 151 -4.46 1.70 6.11
N MET A 152 -4.28 2.54 7.15
CA MET A 152 -3.31 2.25 8.21
C MET A 152 -3.55 0.91 8.92
N TYR A 153 -4.77 0.41 8.86
CA TYR A 153 -5.17 -0.89 9.45
C TYR A 153 -5.28 -2.02 8.43
N ALA A 154 -4.77 -1.83 7.21
CA ALA A 154 -4.83 -2.86 6.18
C ALA A 154 -4.08 -4.12 6.62
N PRO A 155 -4.71 -5.31 6.57
CA PRO A 155 -4.15 -6.55 7.06
C PRO A 155 -3.23 -7.20 6.02
N VAL A 156 -2.18 -6.49 5.61
CA VAL A 156 -1.21 -7.04 4.65
C VAL A 156 -0.29 -8.05 5.31
N GLU A 157 -0.04 -9.16 4.64
CA GLU A 157 0.88 -10.19 5.11
C GLU A 157 2.25 -10.07 4.44
N GLY A 158 3.29 -10.41 5.19
CA GLY A 158 4.66 -10.46 4.71
C GLY A 158 5.34 -9.09 4.57
N PRO A 159 6.41 -9.02 3.77
CA PRO A 159 7.14 -7.79 3.58
C PRO A 159 6.30 -6.80 2.76
N ALA A 160 6.26 -5.56 3.21
CA ALA A 160 5.44 -4.52 2.58
C ALA A 160 6.16 -3.18 2.52
N LEU A 161 5.84 -2.41 1.50
CA LEU A 161 6.09 -0.98 1.43
C LEU A 161 4.95 -0.25 2.15
N PHE A 162 5.28 0.63 3.08
CA PHE A 162 4.33 1.58 3.64
C PHE A 162 4.71 3.00 3.22
N ALA A 163 3.85 3.64 2.46
CA ALA A 163 4.03 5.00 1.98
C ALA A 163 2.94 5.91 2.58
N ILE A 164 3.33 7.09 3.05
CA ILE A 164 2.42 8.09 3.60
C ILE A 164 2.68 9.40 2.87
N LEU A 165 1.67 9.93 2.19
CA LEU A 165 1.72 11.25 1.60
C LEU A 165 1.38 12.29 2.67
N GLU A 166 2.23 13.33 2.80
CA GLU A 166 2.02 14.41 3.78
C GLU A 166 1.82 13.90 5.22
N ASP A 167 2.79 13.15 5.73
CA ASP A 167 2.77 12.54 7.07
C ASP A 167 2.36 13.50 8.22
N ALA A 168 2.58 14.80 8.04
CA ALA A 168 2.18 15.82 9.00
C ALA A 168 0.73 16.33 8.79
N ALA A 169 0.02 15.85 7.76
CA ALA A 169 -1.35 16.27 7.53
C ALA A 169 -2.27 15.79 8.67
N TYR A 170 -3.19 16.64 9.05
CA TYR A 170 -4.18 16.31 10.10
C TYR A 170 -5.00 15.08 9.76
N GLN A 171 -5.26 14.85 8.47
CA GLN A 171 -6.02 13.72 7.97
C GLN A 171 -5.37 12.36 8.27
N ASN A 172 -4.06 12.33 8.51
CA ASN A 172 -3.34 11.08 8.84
C ASN A 172 -3.51 10.67 10.31
N MET A 173 -4.36 11.36 11.06
CA MET A 173 -4.72 11.01 12.43
C MET A 173 -6.11 10.38 12.48
N ASP A 174 -6.25 9.28 13.20
CA ASP A 174 -7.57 8.76 13.52
C ASP A 174 -8.29 9.73 14.48
N GLY A 175 -9.56 10.00 14.20
CA GLY A 175 -10.39 10.85 15.04
C GLY A 175 -10.81 10.22 16.37
N MET A 176 -10.49 8.94 16.60
CA MET A 176 -10.79 8.23 17.84
C MET A 176 -9.65 8.36 18.87
N MET A 177 -9.99 8.65 20.11
CA MET A 177 -9.03 8.62 21.22
C MET A 177 -8.46 7.19 21.38
N PRO A 178 -7.16 7.02 21.53
CA PRO A 178 -6.06 7.98 21.74
C PRO A 178 -5.41 8.61 20.49
N TYR A 179 -6.12 8.90 19.43
CA TYR A 179 -5.62 9.55 18.21
C TYR A 179 -4.38 8.91 17.58
N PRO A 180 -4.45 7.65 17.16
CA PRO A 180 -3.31 7.01 16.52
C PRO A 180 -2.95 7.69 15.20
N GLN A 181 -1.67 7.91 15.01
CA GLN A 181 -1.14 8.42 13.73
C GLN A 181 -0.77 7.25 12.82
N ALA A 182 -1.03 7.39 11.53
CA ALA A 182 -0.71 6.39 10.51
C ALA A 182 0.74 5.90 10.59
N ARG A 183 1.69 6.80 10.72
CA ARG A 183 3.12 6.45 10.88
C ARG A 183 3.38 5.50 12.05
N GLY A 184 2.75 5.75 13.19
CA GLY A 184 2.89 4.91 14.38
C GLY A 184 2.31 3.53 14.16
N VAL A 185 1.10 3.46 13.61
CA VAL A 185 0.39 2.21 13.34
C VAL A 185 1.14 1.37 12.31
N MET A 186 1.54 1.96 11.18
CA MET A 186 2.25 1.26 10.12
C MET A 186 3.64 0.76 10.55
N ARG A 187 4.29 1.42 11.49
CA ARG A 187 5.55 0.92 12.08
C ARG A 187 5.35 -0.33 12.94
N CYS A 188 4.19 -0.45 13.55
CA CYS A 188 3.85 -1.60 14.40
C CYS A 188 3.30 -2.78 13.60
N ALA A 189 2.77 -2.55 12.40
CA ALA A 189 2.07 -3.55 11.60
C ALA A 189 2.85 -4.84 11.32
N PRO A 190 4.17 -4.83 11.10
CA PRO A 190 4.92 -6.04 10.77
C PRO A 190 5.64 -6.69 11.95
N SER A 191 5.52 -6.14 13.16
CA SER A 191 6.15 -6.74 14.32
C SER A 191 5.20 -7.74 14.96
N PRO A 192 5.53 -9.06 14.98
CA PRO A 192 4.65 -10.06 15.58
C PRO A 192 4.53 -9.92 17.11
N MET A 193 5.23 -9.00 17.73
CA MET A 193 5.26 -8.82 19.19
C MET A 193 5.73 -7.44 19.65
N ALA A 194 5.56 -6.38 18.90
CA ALA A 194 5.50 -5.10 19.57
C ALA A 194 4.12 -5.02 20.20
N ALA A 195 4.06 -5.22 21.49
CA ALA A 195 2.84 -5.04 22.27
C ALA A 195 2.45 -3.56 22.24
N CYS A 196 1.86 -3.10 21.15
CA CYS A 196 0.90 -2.03 21.22
C CYS A 196 -0.24 -2.62 22.04
N SER A 197 -0.26 -2.34 23.33
CA SER A 197 -1.34 -2.70 24.23
C SER A 197 -2.62 -1.95 23.82
N TRP A 198 -3.24 -2.43 22.78
CA TRP A 198 -4.57 -2.03 22.37
C TRP A 198 -5.60 -2.89 23.09
N PRO A 199 -6.64 -2.31 23.67
CA PRO A 199 -7.66 -3.05 24.42
C PRO A 199 -8.67 -3.78 23.54
N TRP A 200 -8.32 -4.18 22.31
CA TRP A 200 -9.18 -4.99 21.45
C TRP A 200 -8.54 -6.31 21.14
N PRO A 201 -9.25 -7.44 21.32
CA PRO A 201 -8.68 -8.76 21.11
C PRO A 201 -8.63 -9.12 19.62
N MET A 202 -7.69 -8.55 18.88
CA MET A 202 -7.24 -9.20 17.64
C MET A 202 -6.19 -10.25 18.00
N ARG A 203 -6.59 -11.24 18.80
CA ARG A 203 -5.88 -12.51 18.86
C ARG A 203 -6.24 -13.29 17.63
N ALA A 204 -5.22 -13.62 16.92
CA ALA A 204 -5.08 -14.67 15.93
C ALA A 204 -4.84 -14.17 14.50
N LEU A 205 -3.59 -13.88 14.23
CA LEU A 205 -2.98 -14.47 13.02
C LEU A 205 -1.51 -14.74 13.34
N ARG A 206 -1.17 -16.01 13.29
CA ARG A 206 0.12 -16.58 13.68
C ARG A 206 1.24 -16.11 12.77
N LYS A 207 2.32 -15.70 13.43
CA LYS A 207 3.72 -15.77 13.04
C LYS A 207 4.00 -16.37 11.67
N VAL A 208 4.41 -15.53 10.72
CA VAL A 208 5.27 -15.93 9.63
C VAL A 208 6.51 -15.03 9.63
N SER A 209 7.61 -15.71 9.76
CA SER A 209 9.01 -15.34 9.75
C SER A 209 9.43 -13.94 9.26
N GLY A 210 10.01 -13.15 10.15
CA GLY A 210 11.23 -12.36 10.05
C GLY A 210 11.50 -11.49 8.82
N LYS A 211 10.50 -10.81 8.22
CA LYS A 211 10.74 -9.89 7.11
C LYS A 211 10.23 -8.50 7.47
N THR A 212 11.13 -7.55 7.44
CA THR A 212 10.89 -6.17 7.89
C THR A 212 10.41 -5.28 6.73
N PRO A 213 9.46 -4.35 6.96
CA PRO A 213 8.92 -3.48 5.92
C PRO A 213 9.81 -2.27 5.61
N VAL A 214 9.63 -1.72 4.42
CA VAL A 214 10.16 -0.41 4.02
C VAL A 214 9.07 0.63 4.24
N GLN A 215 9.39 1.69 4.99
CA GLN A 215 8.50 2.82 5.18
C GLN A 215 9.05 4.05 4.45
N VAL A 216 8.25 4.65 3.60
CA VAL A 216 8.58 5.90 2.90
C VAL A 216 7.62 6.98 3.34
N ARG A 217 8.16 8.11 3.75
CA ARG A 217 7.43 9.30 4.16
C ARG A 217 7.64 10.42 3.14
N TRP A 218 6.56 11.08 2.77
CA TRP A 218 6.55 12.20 1.84
C TRP A 218 6.43 13.53 2.58
N LYS A 219 7.21 14.51 2.15
CA LYS A 219 7.06 15.91 2.53
C LYS A 219 6.71 16.70 1.28
N SER A 220 5.60 17.42 1.29
CA SER A 220 5.35 18.49 0.32
C SER A 220 6.13 19.73 0.73
N ARG A 221 6.71 20.41 -0.21
CA ARG A 221 7.21 21.78 -0.03
C ARG A 221 6.14 22.77 -0.44
#